data_fc500166474e68d2081faf05eff0a6ff
#
_entry.id   fc500166474e68d2081faf05eff0a6ff
#
_cell.length_a   1.000
_cell.length_b   1.000
_cell.length_c   1.000
_cell.angle_alpha   90.00
_cell.angle_beta   90.00
_cell.angle_gamma   90.00
#
_symmetry.space_group_name_H-M   'P 1'
#
loop_
_entity.id
_entity.type
_entity.pdbx_description
1 polymer ?
#
loop_
_entity_poly.entity_id
_entity_poly.type
_entity_poly.pdbx_seq_one_letter_code
_entity_poly.pdbx_strand_id
1 'polypeptide(L)'
;MSDMWSRLRHHLPSGVFIAALAALIAVLLAAFIWFGVYNIAADAPHSRPIFALLGSLRDRSIAVHARGVTPPADLGTPDHVSAGAGLYAEMCQGCHLGPGVEKTEISQGLYPQAPELAKATDLTPAQQFWIIKHGVKLSAMPAWGKTHPDPLIWDMVAFLQKMPTLSTAQYKATIASAPADHDEMMKDMPEMHGHAD
;
A
#
# COMPACT_ATOMS: atom_id res chain seq x y z
N MET A 1 -18.03 40.34 -31.99
CA MET A 1 -17.28 39.16 -31.51
C MET A 1 -15.76 39.20 -31.85
N SER A 2 -15.33 39.94 -32.86
CA SER A 2 -13.92 40.10 -33.26
C SER A 2 -13.07 40.88 -32.25
N ASP A 3 -13.60 41.90 -31.61
CA ASP A 3 -12.85 42.79 -30.70
C ASP A 3 -12.49 42.16 -29.36
N MET A 4 -13.24 41.19 -28.91
CA MET A 4 -12.96 40.48 -27.65
C MET A 4 -11.71 39.57 -27.79
N TRP A 5 -11.57 38.90 -28.92
CA TRP A 5 -10.41 38.05 -29.23
C TRP A 5 -9.13 38.84 -29.47
N SER A 6 -9.20 40.06 -30.05
CA SER A 6 -8.06 40.94 -30.23
C SER A 6 -7.53 41.44 -28.90
N ARG A 7 -8.41 41.81 -27.96
CA ARG A 7 -8.03 42.29 -26.62
C ARG A 7 -7.41 41.16 -25.76
N LEU A 8 -7.92 39.91 -25.88
CA LEU A 8 -7.31 38.75 -25.18
C LEU A 8 -5.89 38.44 -25.65
N ARG A 9 -5.61 38.60 -26.96
CA ARG A 9 -4.27 38.31 -27.52
C ARG A 9 -3.20 39.25 -27.00
N HIS A 10 -3.53 40.49 -26.60
CA HIS A 10 -2.59 41.44 -26.03
C HIS A 10 -2.16 41.13 -24.59
N HIS A 11 -2.89 40.25 -23.90
CA HIS A 11 -2.58 39.80 -22.54
C HIS A 11 -1.95 38.39 -22.48
N LEU A 12 -1.84 37.70 -23.61
CA LEU A 12 -1.16 36.41 -23.64
C LEU A 12 0.36 36.62 -23.65
N PRO A 13 1.12 35.92 -22.82
CA PRO A 13 2.58 36.01 -22.84
C PRO A 13 3.12 35.59 -24.20
N SER A 14 4.17 36.28 -24.69
CA SER A 14 4.80 35.95 -25.95
C SER A 14 5.37 34.53 -25.94
N GLY A 15 5.41 33.83 -27.08
CA GLY A 15 6.00 32.50 -27.20
C GLY A 15 7.44 32.44 -26.66
N VAL A 16 8.19 33.52 -26.87
CA VAL A 16 9.57 33.68 -26.33
C VAL A 16 9.55 33.69 -24.79
N PHE A 17 8.60 34.43 -24.18
CA PHE A 17 8.49 34.48 -22.72
C PHE A 17 8.14 33.09 -22.14
N ILE A 18 7.21 32.35 -22.77
CA ILE A 18 6.84 31.00 -22.35
C ILE A 18 8.04 30.04 -22.45
N ALA A 19 8.80 30.12 -23.57
CA ALA A 19 9.98 29.29 -23.76
C ALA A 19 11.11 29.64 -22.74
N ALA A 20 11.34 30.92 -22.47
CA ALA A 20 12.32 31.36 -21.47
C ALA A 20 11.91 30.90 -20.05
N LEU A 21 10.63 31.02 -19.70
CA LEU A 21 10.13 30.58 -18.41
C LEU A 21 10.26 29.07 -18.26
N ALA A 22 9.91 28.28 -19.31
CA ALA A 22 10.07 26.83 -19.31
C ALA A 22 11.53 26.43 -19.16
N ALA A 23 12.45 27.09 -19.87
CA ALA A 23 13.90 26.86 -19.74
C ALA A 23 14.39 27.17 -18.31
N LEU A 24 13.96 28.31 -17.73
CA LEU A 24 14.30 28.66 -16.36
C LEU A 24 13.80 27.59 -15.35
N ILE A 25 12.56 27.15 -15.48
CA ILE A 25 12.00 26.09 -14.62
C ILE A 25 12.81 24.79 -14.78
N ALA A 26 13.15 24.41 -16.01
CA ALA A 26 13.96 23.21 -16.26
C ALA A 26 15.34 23.30 -15.59
N VAL A 27 16.01 24.44 -15.68
CA VAL A 27 17.32 24.71 -15.03
C VAL A 27 17.18 24.63 -13.51
N LEU A 28 16.14 25.25 -12.94
CA LEU A 28 15.89 25.21 -11.49
C LEU A 28 15.60 23.80 -10.99
N LEU A 29 14.81 23.01 -11.74
CA LEU A 29 14.55 21.60 -11.42
C LEU A 29 15.83 20.75 -11.52
N ALA A 30 16.63 20.96 -12.56
CA ALA A 30 17.90 20.28 -12.69
C ALA A 30 18.86 20.62 -11.54
N ALA A 31 18.95 21.89 -11.17
CA ALA A 31 19.73 22.33 -10.01
C ALA A 31 19.21 21.75 -8.69
N PHE A 32 17.90 21.74 -8.49
CA PHE A 32 17.24 21.15 -7.32
C PHE A 32 17.62 19.66 -7.15
N ILE A 33 17.61 18.90 -8.25
CA ILE A 33 18.00 17.48 -8.25
C ILE A 33 19.51 17.36 -8.03
N TRP A 34 20.32 18.11 -8.76
CA TRP A 34 21.78 18.03 -8.70
C TRP A 34 22.34 18.33 -7.31
N PHE A 35 21.78 19.32 -6.63
CA PHE A 35 22.18 19.69 -5.28
C PHE A 35 21.52 18.85 -4.18
N GLY A 36 20.67 17.89 -4.51
CA GLY A 36 20.02 17.01 -3.54
C GLY A 36 19.18 17.76 -2.50
N VAL A 37 18.51 18.83 -2.91
CA VAL A 37 17.77 19.72 -1.99
C VAL A 37 16.66 18.98 -1.24
N TYR A 38 16.05 17.98 -1.88
CA TYR A 38 15.03 17.15 -1.25
C TYR A 38 15.69 15.98 -0.53
N ASN A 39 15.51 15.91 0.80
CA ASN A 39 16.00 14.79 1.60
C ASN A 39 15.10 13.57 1.42
N ILE A 40 15.65 12.45 0.93
CA ILE A 40 14.95 11.18 0.73
C ILE A 40 15.14 10.17 1.87
N ALA A 41 15.80 10.58 2.96
CA ALA A 41 16.02 9.70 4.12
C ALA A 41 14.67 9.33 4.77
N ALA A 42 14.53 8.07 5.17
CA ALA A 42 13.27 7.57 5.74
C ALA A 42 12.97 8.16 7.13
N ASP A 43 13.96 8.68 7.82
CA ASP A 43 13.81 9.38 9.11
C ASP A 43 13.48 10.89 8.96
N ALA A 44 13.47 11.40 7.71
CA ALA A 44 13.08 12.76 7.40
C ALA A 44 11.63 12.80 6.86
N PRO A 45 10.64 13.25 7.64
CA PRO A 45 9.25 13.19 7.21
C PRO A 45 8.99 14.14 6.02
N HIS A 46 8.10 13.73 5.13
CA HIS A 46 7.59 14.61 4.07
C HIS A 46 6.96 15.88 4.65
N SER A 47 7.03 16.97 3.90
CA SER A 47 6.21 18.14 4.24
C SER A 47 4.72 17.79 4.25
N ARG A 48 3.94 18.46 5.11
CA ARG A 48 2.49 18.18 5.25
C ARG A 48 1.73 18.15 3.90
N PRO A 49 1.96 19.09 2.96
CA PRO A 49 1.27 19.06 1.67
C PRO A 49 1.63 17.84 0.82
N ILE A 50 2.90 17.44 0.78
CA ILE A 50 3.36 16.26 0.04
C ILE A 50 2.76 15.00 0.66
N PHE A 51 2.79 14.87 1.98
CA PHE A 51 2.19 13.74 2.68
C PHE A 51 0.70 13.61 2.40
N ALA A 52 -0.05 14.73 2.46
CA ALA A 52 -1.48 14.75 2.18
C ALA A 52 -1.78 14.38 0.71
N LEU A 53 -0.99 14.90 -0.23
CA LEU A 53 -1.14 14.58 -1.65
C LEU A 53 -0.91 13.09 -1.92
N LEU A 54 0.20 12.53 -1.43
CA LEU A 54 0.52 11.11 -1.61
C LEU A 54 -0.53 10.21 -0.94
N GLY A 55 -1.01 10.57 0.25
CA GLY A 55 -2.10 9.88 0.93
C GLY A 55 -3.39 9.87 0.10
N SER A 56 -3.81 11.03 -0.41
CA SER A 56 -5.00 11.16 -1.25
C SER A 56 -4.89 10.35 -2.55
N LEU A 57 -3.73 10.37 -3.18
CA LEU A 57 -3.46 9.56 -4.38
C LEU A 57 -3.56 8.06 -4.09
N ARG A 58 -2.92 7.61 -3.00
CA ARG A 58 -2.99 6.22 -2.54
C ARG A 58 -4.44 5.79 -2.31
N ASP A 59 -5.17 6.51 -1.47
CA ASP A 59 -6.52 6.15 -1.06
C ASP A 59 -7.47 6.14 -2.25
N ARG A 60 -7.35 7.12 -3.14
CA ARG A 60 -8.14 7.15 -4.38
C ARG A 60 -7.80 6.03 -5.34
N SER A 61 -6.51 5.70 -5.49
CA SER A 61 -6.05 4.60 -6.32
C SER A 61 -6.63 3.27 -5.83
N ILE A 62 -6.49 2.98 -4.53
CA ILE A 62 -7.05 1.77 -3.91
C ILE A 62 -8.56 1.70 -4.14
N ALA A 63 -9.30 2.77 -3.85
CA ALA A 63 -10.75 2.80 -4.00
C ALA A 63 -11.23 2.59 -5.44
N VAL A 64 -10.45 2.99 -6.44
CA VAL A 64 -10.81 2.81 -7.85
C VAL A 64 -10.47 1.40 -8.33
N HIS A 65 -9.27 0.93 -8.05
CA HIS A 65 -8.79 -0.35 -8.59
C HIS A 65 -9.38 -1.58 -7.88
N ALA A 66 -9.81 -1.44 -6.62
CA ALA A 66 -10.49 -2.53 -5.90
C ALA A 66 -11.96 -2.74 -6.30
N ARG A 67 -12.56 -1.88 -7.14
CA ARG A 67 -14.01 -1.95 -7.49
C ARG A 67 -14.43 -3.25 -8.18
N GLY A 68 -13.53 -3.88 -8.93
CA GLY A 68 -13.80 -5.12 -9.64
C GLY A 68 -13.45 -6.38 -8.85
N VAL A 69 -12.98 -6.23 -7.61
CA VAL A 69 -12.57 -7.36 -6.78
C VAL A 69 -13.76 -7.85 -5.96
N THR A 70 -14.11 -9.13 -6.12
CA THR A 70 -15.23 -9.76 -5.40
C THR A 70 -14.67 -10.73 -4.35
N PRO A 71 -14.96 -10.51 -3.06
CA PRO A 71 -14.57 -11.44 -2.02
C PRO A 71 -15.25 -12.81 -2.19
N PRO A 72 -14.58 -13.94 -1.85
CA PRO A 72 -15.19 -15.24 -1.77
C PRO A 72 -16.38 -15.24 -0.80
N ALA A 73 -17.41 -16.03 -1.11
CA ALA A 73 -18.63 -16.10 -0.27
C ALA A 73 -18.36 -16.72 1.11
N ASP A 74 -17.33 -17.54 1.22
CA ASP A 74 -16.89 -18.27 2.40
C ASP A 74 -15.72 -17.62 3.16
N LEU A 75 -15.36 -16.38 2.80
CA LEU A 75 -14.21 -15.65 3.36
C LEU A 75 -14.11 -15.67 4.89
N GLY A 76 -15.24 -15.73 5.61
CA GLY A 76 -15.28 -15.70 7.08
C GLY A 76 -15.19 -17.09 7.73
N THR A 77 -14.95 -18.17 6.99
CA THR A 77 -14.88 -19.53 7.57
C THR A 77 -13.66 -19.69 8.48
N PRO A 78 -13.73 -20.58 9.48
CA PRO A 78 -12.62 -20.86 10.38
C PRO A 78 -11.32 -21.28 9.65
N ASP A 79 -11.45 -22.02 8.56
CA ASP A 79 -10.30 -22.53 7.78
C ASP A 79 -9.54 -21.38 7.14
N HIS A 80 -10.23 -20.45 6.46
CA HIS A 80 -9.60 -19.24 5.91
C HIS A 80 -8.94 -18.38 7.00
N VAL A 81 -9.62 -18.19 8.14
CA VAL A 81 -9.08 -17.41 9.26
C VAL A 81 -7.82 -18.08 9.84
N SER A 82 -7.82 -19.42 9.98
CA SER A 82 -6.68 -20.16 10.51
C SER A 82 -5.47 -20.11 9.57
N ALA A 83 -5.69 -20.39 8.27
CA ALA A 83 -4.63 -20.28 7.26
C ALA A 83 -4.05 -18.87 7.20
N GLY A 84 -4.91 -17.85 7.16
CA GLY A 84 -4.50 -16.45 7.16
C GLY A 84 -3.75 -16.02 8.41
N ALA A 85 -3.99 -16.64 9.57
CA ALA A 85 -3.28 -16.35 10.80
C ALA A 85 -1.79 -16.76 10.71
N GLY A 86 -1.49 -17.93 10.15
CA GLY A 86 -0.12 -18.38 9.91
C GLY A 86 0.63 -17.45 8.97
N LEU A 87 0.03 -17.18 7.80
CA LEU A 87 0.59 -16.25 6.81
C LEU A 87 0.84 -14.85 7.38
N TYR A 88 -0.09 -14.36 8.19
CA TYR A 88 0.07 -13.06 8.86
C TYR A 88 1.25 -13.04 9.83
N ALA A 89 1.41 -14.07 10.64
CA ALA A 89 2.49 -14.18 11.62
C ALA A 89 3.86 -14.13 10.95
N GLU A 90 4.01 -14.84 9.84
CA GLU A 90 5.29 -14.93 9.13
C GLU A 90 5.63 -13.68 8.32
N MET A 91 4.64 -13.13 7.60
CA MET A 91 4.92 -12.12 6.58
C MET A 91 4.51 -10.70 6.96
N CYS A 92 3.53 -10.53 7.83
CA CYS A 92 2.92 -9.21 8.09
C CYS A 92 3.22 -8.67 9.48
N GLN A 93 3.28 -9.55 10.50
CA GLN A 93 3.41 -9.16 11.90
C GLN A 93 4.66 -8.32 12.19
N GLY A 94 5.76 -8.60 11.48
CA GLY A 94 7.01 -7.86 11.68
C GLY A 94 6.87 -6.34 11.47
N CYS A 95 6.00 -5.92 10.56
CA CYS A 95 5.73 -4.52 10.23
C CYS A 95 4.43 -4.00 10.84
N HIS A 96 3.36 -4.80 10.77
CA HIS A 96 2.00 -4.39 11.13
C HIS A 96 1.59 -4.73 12.56
N LEU A 97 2.44 -5.45 13.28
CA LEU A 97 2.23 -5.87 14.67
C LEU A 97 0.99 -6.77 14.84
N GLY A 98 0.42 -6.81 16.03
CA GLY A 98 -0.78 -7.57 16.38
C GLY A 98 -1.20 -7.28 17.81
N PRO A 99 -2.34 -7.82 18.28
CA PRO A 99 -2.77 -7.63 19.66
C PRO A 99 -1.71 -8.09 20.67
N GLY A 100 -1.12 -7.13 21.41
CA GLY A 100 -0.08 -7.38 22.40
C GLY A 100 1.31 -7.73 21.84
N VAL A 101 1.55 -7.45 20.57
CA VAL A 101 2.88 -7.54 19.94
C VAL A 101 3.57 -6.18 20.09
N GLU A 102 4.77 -6.19 20.64
CA GLU A 102 5.59 -4.99 20.80
C GLU A 102 6.18 -4.54 19.45
N LYS A 103 6.57 -3.28 19.37
CA LYS A 103 7.22 -2.72 18.19
C LYS A 103 8.53 -3.44 17.88
N THR A 104 8.66 -3.92 16.67
CA THR A 104 9.89 -4.52 16.14
C THR A 104 10.86 -3.44 15.64
N GLU A 105 12.13 -3.78 15.45
CA GLU A 105 13.11 -2.88 14.82
C GLU A 105 12.65 -2.42 13.44
N ILE A 106 12.09 -3.34 12.63
CA ILE A 106 11.56 -3.01 11.31
C ILE A 106 10.40 -2.03 11.43
N SER A 107 9.40 -2.32 12.29
CA SER A 107 8.23 -1.46 12.43
C SER A 107 8.58 -0.05 12.88
N GLN A 108 9.64 0.12 13.67
CA GLN A 108 10.11 1.43 14.14
C GLN A 108 10.85 2.23 13.06
N GLY A 109 11.50 1.54 12.11
CA GLY A 109 12.26 2.18 11.02
C GLY A 109 11.45 2.53 9.78
N LEU A 110 10.16 2.19 9.71
CA LEU A 110 9.34 2.41 8.52
C LEU A 110 8.86 3.85 8.39
N TYR A 111 8.98 4.39 7.19
CA TYR A 111 8.32 5.63 6.79
C TYR A 111 7.73 5.53 5.37
N PRO A 112 6.42 5.77 5.18
CA PRO A 112 5.40 5.98 6.23
C PRO A 112 5.31 4.80 7.19
N GLN A 113 4.93 5.07 8.44
CA GLN A 113 4.69 4.03 9.44
C GLN A 113 3.66 3.02 8.92
N ALA A 114 3.93 1.74 9.07
CA ALA A 114 2.93 0.72 8.77
C ALA A 114 1.70 0.87 9.69
N PRO A 115 0.47 0.77 9.17
CA PRO A 115 -0.72 0.82 10.00
C PRO A 115 -0.79 -0.40 10.93
N GLU A 116 -1.21 -0.20 12.17
CA GLU A 116 -1.48 -1.28 13.12
C GLU A 116 -2.81 -1.97 12.75
N LEU A 117 -2.73 -3.13 12.10
CA LEU A 117 -3.89 -3.85 11.56
C LEU A 117 -4.75 -4.52 12.65
N ALA A 118 -4.27 -4.54 13.91
CA ALA A 118 -5.09 -4.90 15.06
C ALA A 118 -6.22 -3.90 15.36
N LYS A 119 -6.14 -2.70 14.81
CA LYS A 119 -7.19 -1.69 14.93
C LYS A 119 -8.22 -1.88 13.81
N ALA A 120 -9.49 -1.58 14.12
CA ALA A 120 -10.52 -1.56 13.09
C ALA A 120 -10.16 -0.59 11.96
N THR A 121 -10.53 -0.95 10.75
CA THR A 121 -10.27 -0.16 9.53
C THR A 121 -11.56 0.04 8.74
N ASP A 122 -11.66 1.15 8.02
CA ASP A 122 -12.75 1.40 7.08
C ASP A 122 -12.53 0.75 5.70
N LEU A 123 -11.40 0.04 5.51
CA LEU A 123 -11.11 -0.65 4.26
C LEU A 123 -12.00 -1.88 4.09
N THR A 124 -12.64 -1.98 2.92
CA THR A 124 -13.39 -3.18 2.55
C THR A 124 -12.47 -4.38 2.33
N PRO A 125 -12.96 -5.64 2.42
CA PRO A 125 -12.17 -6.81 2.08
C PRO A 125 -11.54 -6.76 0.68
N ALA A 126 -12.27 -6.24 -0.30
CA ALA A 126 -11.76 -6.03 -1.66
C ALA A 126 -10.57 -5.05 -1.72
N GLN A 127 -10.62 -3.97 -0.95
CA GLN A 127 -9.52 -3.02 -0.85
C GLN A 127 -8.30 -3.63 -0.12
N GLN A 128 -8.52 -4.38 0.94
CA GLN A 128 -7.45 -5.10 1.65
C GLN A 128 -6.77 -6.11 0.73
N PHE A 129 -7.56 -6.91 0.00
CA PHE A 129 -7.04 -7.85 -1.00
C PHE A 129 -6.18 -7.12 -2.04
N TRP A 130 -6.69 -6.03 -2.61
CA TRP A 130 -5.96 -5.28 -3.61
C TRP A 130 -4.63 -4.73 -3.08
N ILE A 131 -4.64 -4.19 -1.85
CA ILE A 131 -3.43 -3.66 -1.20
C ILE A 131 -2.39 -4.77 -0.99
N ILE A 132 -2.80 -5.91 -0.46
CA ILE A 132 -1.87 -7.03 -0.21
C ILE A 132 -1.31 -7.55 -1.53
N LYS A 133 -2.18 -7.77 -2.52
CA LYS A 133 -1.78 -8.30 -3.83
C LYS A 133 -0.79 -7.38 -4.56
N HIS A 134 -1.03 -6.07 -4.57
CA HIS A 134 -0.27 -5.12 -5.38
C HIS A 134 0.75 -4.30 -4.60
N GLY A 135 0.74 -4.36 -3.27
CA GLY A 135 1.59 -3.53 -2.44
C GLY A 135 1.26 -2.04 -2.53
N VAL A 136 2.10 -1.21 -1.94
CA VAL A 136 1.95 0.26 -1.95
C VAL A 136 3.26 0.91 -2.37
N LYS A 137 3.26 1.59 -3.53
CA LYS A 137 4.45 2.33 -4.02
C LYS A 137 4.92 3.36 -3.00
N LEU A 138 6.24 3.57 -2.96
CA LEU A 138 6.91 4.50 -2.05
C LEU A 138 6.68 4.16 -0.56
N SER A 139 6.45 2.89 -0.27
CA SER A 139 6.40 2.33 1.09
C SER A 139 7.13 0.99 1.13
N ALA A 140 7.28 0.43 2.32
CA ALA A 140 7.86 -0.90 2.50
C ALA A 140 6.85 -2.05 2.28
N MET A 141 5.59 -1.76 1.90
CA MET A 141 4.59 -2.79 1.65
C MET A 141 4.82 -3.46 0.28
N PRO A 142 5.28 -4.73 0.23
CA PRO A 142 5.57 -5.42 -1.02
C PRO A 142 4.29 -5.88 -1.74
N ALA A 143 4.42 -6.20 -3.03
CA ALA A 143 3.35 -6.79 -3.83
C ALA A 143 3.36 -8.32 -3.66
N TRP A 144 2.61 -8.83 -2.70
CA TRP A 144 2.56 -10.27 -2.39
C TRP A 144 1.98 -11.12 -3.52
N GLY A 145 1.14 -10.57 -4.38
CA GLY A 145 0.59 -11.29 -5.54
C GLY A 145 1.63 -11.73 -6.59
N LYS A 146 2.90 -11.32 -6.45
CA LYS A 146 3.99 -11.83 -7.28
C LYS A 146 4.50 -13.21 -6.83
N THR A 147 4.26 -13.56 -5.59
CA THR A 147 4.75 -14.78 -4.96
C THR A 147 3.64 -15.63 -4.33
N HIS A 148 2.45 -15.06 -4.13
CA HIS A 148 1.31 -15.72 -3.49
C HIS A 148 0.09 -15.67 -4.41
N PRO A 149 -0.57 -16.80 -4.64
CA PRO A 149 -1.81 -16.86 -5.40
C PRO A 149 -2.98 -16.23 -4.62
N ASP A 150 -4.00 -15.85 -5.36
CA ASP A 150 -5.18 -15.15 -4.82
C ASP A 150 -5.86 -15.84 -3.63
N PRO A 151 -6.00 -17.17 -3.56
CA PRO A 151 -6.58 -17.83 -2.39
C PRO A 151 -5.83 -17.53 -1.10
N LEU A 152 -4.50 -17.60 -1.08
CA LEU A 152 -3.70 -17.30 0.12
C LEU A 152 -3.80 -15.82 0.52
N ILE A 153 -3.95 -14.91 -0.45
CA ILE A 153 -4.20 -13.49 -0.16
C ILE A 153 -5.58 -13.31 0.47
N TRP A 154 -6.59 -14.07 0.03
CA TRP A 154 -7.91 -14.05 0.66
C TRP A 154 -7.89 -14.63 2.08
N ASP A 155 -7.07 -15.63 2.36
CA ASP A 155 -6.88 -16.15 3.72
C ASP A 155 -6.30 -15.05 4.64
N MET A 156 -5.29 -14.31 4.18
CA MET A 156 -4.78 -13.14 4.92
C MET A 156 -5.88 -12.12 5.18
N VAL A 157 -6.72 -11.80 4.18
CA VAL A 157 -7.85 -10.87 4.36
C VAL A 157 -8.86 -11.40 5.37
N ALA A 158 -9.18 -12.70 5.34
CA ALA A 158 -10.09 -13.34 6.31
C ALA A 158 -9.59 -13.15 7.75
N PHE A 159 -8.30 -13.38 7.98
CA PHE A 159 -7.70 -13.16 9.29
C PHE A 159 -7.72 -11.67 9.69
N LEU A 160 -7.44 -10.74 8.76
CA LEU A 160 -7.50 -9.30 9.03
C LEU A 160 -8.90 -8.83 9.45
N GLN A 161 -9.96 -9.43 8.92
CA GLN A 161 -11.33 -9.12 9.35
C GLN A 161 -11.60 -9.60 10.78
N LYS A 162 -10.95 -10.68 11.21
CA LYS A 162 -11.13 -11.27 12.54
C LYS A 162 -10.25 -10.61 13.60
N MET A 163 -9.02 -10.25 13.26
CA MET A 163 -7.96 -9.83 14.20
C MET A 163 -8.36 -8.67 15.13
N PRO A 164 -9.07 -7.61 14.69
CA PRO A 164 -9.48 -6.52 15.59
C PRO A 164 -10.41 -6.95 16.74
N THR A 165 -11.02 -8.13 16.64
CA THR A 165 -11.92 -8.66 17.68
C THR A 165 -11.19 -9.56 18.70
N LEU A 166 -9.91 -9.85 18.47
CA LEU A 166 -9.13 -10.77 19.29
C LEU A 166 -8.47 -10.06 20.45
N SER A 167 -8.56 -10.63 21.65
CA SER A 167 -7.68 -10.28 22.77
C SER A 167 -6.25 -10.76 22.50
N THR A 168 -5.27 -10.25 23.21
CA THR A 168 -3.88 -10.69 23.13
C THR A 168 -3.72 -12.21 23.32
N ALA A 169 -4.45 -12.80 24.26
CA ALA A 169 -4.40 -14.24 24.50
C ALA A 169 -5.01 -15.05 23.33
N GLN A 170 -6.14 -14.58 22.79
CA GLN A 170 -6.77 -15.21 21.64
C GLN A 170 -5.90 -15.09 20.37
N TYR A 171 -5.31 -13.91 20.13
CA TYR A 171 -4.38 -13.72 19.03
C TYR A 171 -3.23 -14.73 19.09
N LYS A 172 -2.54 -14.81 20.24
CA LYS A 172 -1.44 -15.77 20.44
C LYS A 172 -1.88 -17.22 20.24
N ALA A 173 -3.03 -17.60 20.75
CA ALA A 173 -3.58 -18.94 20.57
C ALA A 173 -3.91 -19.24 19.11
N THR A 174 -4.50 -18.28 18.38
CA THR A 174 -4.83 -18.44 16.97
C THR A 174 -3.57 -18.62 16.12
N ILE A 175 -2.54 -17.80 16.33
CA ILE A 175 -1.24 -17.94 15.63
C ILE A 175 -0.60 -19.31 15.96
N ALA A 176 -0.59 -19.72 17.23
CA ALA A 176 0.04 -20.98 17.64
C ALA A 176 -0.68 -22.23 17.09
N SER A 177 -1.97 -22.14 16.77
CA SER A 177 -2.77 -23.22 16.19
C SER A 177 -2.88 -23.18 14.66
N ALA A 178 -2.33 -22.13 14.04
CA ALA A 178 -2.36 -22.00 12.59
C ALA A 178 -1.49 -23.08 11.91
N PRO A 179 -1.80 -23.47 10.68
CA PRO A 179 -0.93 -24.33 9.89
C PRO A 179 0.50 -23.78 9.86
N ALA A 180 1.47 -24.63 10.19
CA ALA A 180 2.81 -24.18 10.56
C ALA A 180 3.74 -23.88 9.37
N ASP A 181 3.30 -24.12 8.13
CA ASP A 181 4.27 -24.09 7.01
C ASP A 181 3.72 -23.41 5.77
N HIS A 182 4.12 -22.14 5.61
CA HIS A 182 3.96 -21.39 4.37
C HIS A 182 4.51 -22.16 3.15
N ASP A 183 5.67 -22.79 3.28
CA ASP A 183 6.30 -23.56 2.20
C ASP A 183 5.46 -24.79 1.82
N GLU A 184 4.77 -25.41 2.78
CA GLU A 184 3.86 -26.52 2.52
C GLU A 184 2.60 -26.04 1.81
N MET A 185 2.00 -24.94 2.24
CA MET A 185 0.87 -24.31 1.55
C MET A 185 1.20 -23.90 0.12
N MET A 186 2.44 -23.48 -0.14
CA MET A 186 2.90 -23.11 -1.48
C MET A 186 3.15 -24.32 -2.38
N LYS A 187 3.51 -25.49 -1.86
CA LYS A 187 3.74 -26.73 -2.66
C LYS A 187 2.48 -27.28 -3.29
N ASP A 188 1.35 -27.16 -2.62
CA ASP A 188 0.07 -27.66 -3.10
C ASP A 188 -0.60 -26.73 -4.12
N MET A 189 0.02 -25.58 -4.42
CA MET A 189 -0.53 -24.61 -5.36
C MET A 189 0.03 -24.80 -6.77
N PRO A 190 -0.82 -24.69 -7.82
CA PRO A 190 -0.33 -24.76 -9.20
C PRO A 190 0.73 -23.67 -9.45
N GLU A 191 1.85 -24.07 -10.06
CA GLU A 191 2.94 -23.18 -10.39
C GLU A 191 2.44 -21.94 -11.15
N MET A 192 2.58 -20.78 -10.53
CA MET A 192 2.30 -19.50 -11.18
C MET A 192 3.44 -19.13 -12.14
N HIS A 193 3.56 -19.89 -13.24
CA HIS A 193 4.43 -19.52 -14.33
C HIS A 193 3.71 -18.53 -15.25
N GLY A 194 4.23 -17.31 -15.26
CA GLY A 194 4.00 -16.37 -16.34
C GLY A 194 3.00 -15.26 -16.04
N HIS A 195 3.53 -14.15 -15.59
CA HIS A 195 3.22 -12.83 -16.14
C HIS A 195 4.43 -11.94 -15.82
N ALA A 196 5.47 -12.11 -16.66
CA ALA A 196 6.39 -11.04 -16.94
C ALA A 196 5.74 -10.22 -18.05
N ASP A 197 5.27 -9.01 -17.71
CA ASP A 197 5.21 -7.85 -18.62
C ASP A 197 4.98 -6.58 -17.77
#